data_fb8a46b922554212e5646e523fac2eee
#
_entry.id   fb8a46b922554212e5646e523fac2eee
#
_cell.length_a   1.000
_cell.length_b   1.000
_cell.length_c   1.000
_cell.angle_alpha   90.00
_cell.angle_beta   90.00
_cell.angle_gamma   90.00
#
_symmetry.space_group_name_H-M   'P 1'
#
loop_
_entity.id
_entity.type
_entity.pdbx_description
1 polymer ?
#
loop_
_entity_poly.entity_id
_entity_poly.type
_entity_poly.pdbx_seq_one_letter_code
_entity_poly.pdbx_strand_id
1 'polypeptide(L)'
;EYESAASYFQKQIDTNTEDKARLADAYLRLADCRFVGSKYWPAIDNYVKAIELKSVDADYAYFQKALCYGFLAKNDKKIVELKAFLERYKQSVYRDDVLFELGNTYVADKKDELAITTYNQLITEFPEGTFTSKALLRQGLVYYNDDKDDLALTKFKKIATDFPKTPEALEAVASARLIYVDSGKVNEYATWVRTLSFVSVTDVELDNDSYEAAEKQWQQGNTKQAIAGFNAYVTSFPNGVHALKANYQLAQAYYDEGAAGKSIPHFDFVVQQARSEYTEQSLVRLAQIHLKDKRTDYAIPVLLRLETESDIAQNKFFALSNLMKLYYDTKEYPKAVVYAEKVLAEAKIDEMVKSDAQIIIARSAIQAGNETKAKEAYARLLPIAKGELAAEAIYYDAYFKNKEGKFEASNEAVQKLAKNYSSYRYLGAKGLVVMASNFYGLKDSFQATYILESVIKNFTDYKDVVAEAQTELDTIKKEEAKTNASISK
;
A
#
# COMPACT_ATOMS: atom_id res chain seq x y z
N GLU A 1 -52.40 -36.60 -1.90
CA GLU A 1 -52.68 -37.17 -3.22
C GLU A 1 -51.79 -38.39 -3.53
N TYR A 2 -50.45 -38.33 -3.35
CA TYR A 2 -49.54 -39.46 -3.72
C TYR A 2 -49.71 -40.72 -2.84
N GLU A 3 -50.04 -40.59 -1.54
CA GLU A 3 -50.33 -41.72 -0.67
C GLU A 3 -51.61 -42.48 -1.10
N SER A 4 -52.65 -41.74 -1.51
CA SER A 4 -53.85 -42.34 -2.04
C SER A 4 -53.61 -43.05 -3.37
N ALA A 5 -52.80 -42.42 -4.25
CA ALA A 5 -52.36 -43.05 -5.50
C ALA A 5 -51.51 -44.31 -5.25
N ALA A 6 -50.59 -44.23 -4.28
CA ALA A 6 -49.79 -45.39 -3.89
C ALA A 6 -50.63 -46.56 -3.41
N SER A 7 -51.68 -46.30 -2.59
CA SER A 7 -52.61 -47.34 -2.13
C SER A 7 -53.40 -47.93 -3.27
N TYR A 8 -53.79 -47.13 -4.26
CA TYR A 8 -54.48 -47.61 -5.45
C TYR A 8 -53.58 -48.54 -6.28
N PHE A 9 -52.36 -48.12 -6.57
CA PHE A 9 -51.42 -48.96 -7.35
C PHE A 9 -51.03 -50.24 -6.59
N GLN A 10 -50.84 -50.17 -5.27
CA GLN A 10 -50.63 -51.36 -4.44
C GLN A 10 -51.77 -52.35 -4.59
N LYS A 11 -53.03 -51.91 -4.53
CA LYS A 11 -54.21 -52.76 -4.72
C LYS A 11 -54.25 -53.37 -6.12
N GLN A 12 -53.83 -52.62 -7.16
CA GLN A 12 -53.70 -53.15 -8.53
C GLN A 12 -52.66 -54.27 -8.60
N ILE A 13 -51.53 -54.13 -7.92
CA ILE A 13 -50.49 -55.16 -7.83
C ILE A 13 -51.03 -56.43 -7.15
N ASP A 14 -51.77 -56.26 -6.05
CA ASP A 14 -52.28 -57.38 -5.25
C ASP A 14 -53.40 -58.16 -5.97
N THR A 15 -54.13 -57.51 -6.89
CA THR A 15 -55.30 -58.09 -7.56
C THR A 15 -55.04 -58.55 -9.01
N ASN A 16 -54.01 -58.09 -9.66
CA ASN A 16 -53.74 -58.31 -11.10
C ASN A 16 -52.41 -59.00 -11.31
N THR A 17 -52.38 -60.33 -11.20
CA THR A 17 -51.16 -61.14 -11.31
C THR A 17 -50.92 -61.68 -12.67
N GLU A 18 -51.93 -61.67 -13.59
CA GLU A 18 -51.86 -62.34 -14.90
C GLU A 18 -51.34 -61.44 -16.04
N ASP A 19 -51.73 -60.14 -16.02
CA ASP A 19 -51.30 -59.17 -17.02
C ASP A 19 -49.98 -58.51 -16.61
N LYS A 20 -48.90 -59.04 -17.12
CA LYS A 20 -47.53 -58.59 -16.82
C LYS A 20 -47.28 -57.12 -17.22
N ALA A 21 -47.93 -56.62 -18.28
CA ALA A 21 -47.75 -55.24 -18.72
C ALA A 21 -48.40 -54.23 -17.74
N ARG A 22 -49.64 -54.52 -17.31
CA ARG A 22 -50.34 -53.73 -16.29
C ARG A 22 -49.64 -53.82 -14.93
N LEU A 23 -49.14 -55.00 -14.60
CA LEU A 23 -48.40 -55.22 -13.36
C LEU A 23 -47.10 -54.39 -13.34
N ALA A 24 -46.35 -54.37 -14.46
CA ALA A 24 -45.16 -53.58 -14.63
C ALA A 24 -45.44 -52.07 -14.50
N ASP A 25 -46.50 -51.57 -15.14
CA ASP A 25 -46.91 -50.18 -15.02
C ASP A 25 -47.33 -49.82 -13.59
N ALA A 26 -48.14 -50.72 -12.93
CA ALA A 26 -48.52 -50.50 -11.54
C ALA A 26 -47.34 -50.40 -10.59
N TYR A 27 -46.33 -51.23 -10.72
CA TYR A 27 -45.06 -51.14 -9.98
C TYR A 27 -44.34 -49.82 -10.27
N LEU A 28 -44.25 -49.41 -11.54
CA LEU A 28 -43.63 -48.16 -11.94
C LEU A 28 -44.28 -46.96 -11.28
N ARG A 29 -45.63 -46.87 -11.36
CA ARG A 29 -46.40 -45.74 -10.73
C ARG A 29 -46.33 -45.76 -9.21
N LEU A 30 -46.33 -46.93 -8.60
CA LEU A 30 -46.14 -47.07 -7.15
C LEU A 30 -44.73 -46.59 -6.76
N ALA A 31 -43.71 -46.92 -7.53
CA ALA A 31 -42.35 -46.42 -7.32
C ALA A 31 -42.28 -44.89 -7.40
N ASP A 32 -42.90 -44.26 -8.42
CA ASP A 32 -42.98 -42.78 -8.53
C ASP A 32 -43.67 -42.15 -7.31
N CYS A 33 -44.79 -42.75 -6.85
CA CYS A 33 -45.46 -42.27 -5.63
C CYS A 33 -44.55 -42.36 -4.40
N ARG A 34 -43.78 -43.45 -4.28
CA ARG A 34 -42.83 -43.62 -3.17
C ARG A 34 -41.64 -42.67 -3.31
N PHE A 35 -41.13 -42.40 -4.51
CA PHE A 35 -40.08 -41.46 -4.81
C PHE A 35 -40.49 -40.02 -4.36
N VAL A 36 -41.64 -39.53 -4.82
CA VAL A 36 -42.18 -38.22 -4.46
C VAL A 36 -42.43 -38.11 -2.94
N GLY A 37 -42.83 -39.22 -2.31
CA GLY A 37 -42.98 -39.30 -0.85
C GLY A 37 -41.65 -39.47 -0.10
N SER A 38 -40.50 -39.33 -0.75
CA SER A 38 -39.14 -39.50 -0.19
C SER A 38 -38.90 -40.89 0.45
N LYS A 39 -39.69 -41.91 0.05
CA LYS A 39 -39.53 -43.28 0.48
C LYS A 39 -38.62 -44.05 -0.53
N TYR A 40 -37.36 -43.67 -0.58
CA TYR A 40 -36.43 -44.08 -1.66
C TYR A 40 -36.14 -45.58 -1.68
N TRP A 41 -35.97 -46.25 -0.55
CA TRP A 41 -35.82 -47.73 -0.54
C TRP A 41 -37.02 -48.45 -1.11
N PRO A 42 -38.27 -48.22 -0.65
CA PRO A 42 -39.45 -48.78 -1.28
C PRO A 42 -39.62 -48.40 -2.76
N ALA A 43 -39.21 -47.21 -3.17
CA ALA A 43 -39.20 -46.80 -4.56
C ALA A 43 -38.25 -47.68 -5.40
N ILE A 44 -37.01 -47.91 -4.92
CA ILE A 44 -36.01 -48.80 -5.56
C ILE A 44 -36.60 -50.19 -5.77
N ASP A 45 -37.20 -50.80 -4.72
CA ASP A 45 -37.77 -52.15 -4.80
C ASP A 45 -38.82 -52.24 -5.91
N ASN A 46 -39.71 -51.24 -5.99
CA ASN A 46 -40.76 -51.18 -7.00
C ASN A 46 -40.21 -50.89 -8.41
N TYR A 47 -39.21 -50.01 -8.58
CA TYR A 47 -38.55 -49.81 -9.87
C TYR A 47 -37.86 -51.08 -10.34
N VAL A 48 -37.21 -51.85 -9.46
CA VAL A 48 -36.64 -53.14 -9.79
C VAL A 48 -37.70 -54.11 -10.34
N LYS A 49 -38.89 -54.19 -9.69
CA LYS A 49 -39.97 -55.05 -10.18
C LYS A 49 -40.49 -54.63 -11.56
N ALA A 50 -40.65 -53.32 -11.80
CA ALA A 50 -41.04 -52.80 -13.11
C ALA A 50 -40.00 -53.18 -14.21
N ILE A 51 -38.71 -53.10 -13.90
CA ILE A 51 -37.62 -53.47 -14.81
C ILE A 51 -37.61 -54.99 -15.10
N GLU A 52 -37.76 -55.81 -14.05
CA GLU A 52 -37.82 -57.29 -14.16
C GLU A 52 -38.98 -57.73 -15.02
N LEU A 53 -40.13 -57.08 -14.92
CA LEU A 53 -41.33 -57.33 -15.71
C LEU A 53 -41.26 -56.77 -17.14
N LYS A 54 -40.14 -56.08 -17.50
CA LYS A 54 -39.92 -55.45 -18.81
C LYS A 54 -40.96 -54.37 -19.13
N SER A 55 -41.19 -53.46 -18.20
CA SER A 55 -42.00 -52.27 -18.45
C SER A 55 -41.60 -51.58 -19.76
N VAL A 56 -42.52 -50.96 -20.44
CA VAL A 56 -42.25 -50.14 -21.64
C VAL A 56 -41.29 -49.01 -21.28
N ASP A 57 -41.43 -48.45 -20.09
CA ASP A 57 -40.61 -47.36 -19.54
C ASP A 57 -39.53 -47.92 -18.60
N ALA A 58 -38.94 -49.11 -18.95
CA ALA A 58 -37.89 -49.73 -18.13
C ALA A 58 -36.61 -48.90 -18.05
N ASP A 59 -36.29 -48.12 -19.06
CA ASP A 59 -35.20 -47.16 -19.06
C ASP A 59 -35.46 -46.03 -18.07
N TYR A 60 -36.65 -45.40 -18.03
CA TYR A 60 -37.06 -44.45 -17.02
C TYR A 60 -36.95 -45.04 -15.61
N ALA A 61 -37.52 -46.24 -15.39
CA ALA A 61 -37.45 -46.90 -14.08
C ALA A 61 -35.99 -47.13 -13.64
N TYR A 62 -35.10 -47.46 -14.57
CA TYR A 62 -33.69 -47.67 -14.28
C TYR A 62 -33.00 -46.39 -13.89
N PHE A 63 -33.28 -45.28 -14.59
CA PHE A 63 -32.76 -43.95 -14.25
C PHE A 63 -33.24 -43.48 -12.92
N GLN A 64 -34.56 -43.56 -12.65
CA GLN A 64 -35.16 -43.15 -11.36
C GLN A 64 -34.60 -43.97 -10.17
N LYS A 65 -34.37 -45.27 -10.36
CA LYS A 65 -33.70 -46.13 -9.38
C LYS A 65 -32.31 -45.59 -9.03
N ALA A 66 -31.53 -45.17 -10.04
CA ALA A 66 -30.21 -44.59 -9.83
C ALA A 66 -30.30 -43.25 -9.06
N LEU A 67 -31.28 -42.40 -9.37
CA LEU A 67 -31.52 -41.14 -8.62
C LEU A 67 -31.86 -41.41 -7.15
N CYS A 68 -32.68 -42.45 -6.87
CA CYS A 68 -32.97 -42.85 -5.50
C CYS A 68 -31.70 -43.14 -4.69
N TYR A 69 -30.70 -43.81 -5.27
CA TYR A 69 -29.43 -44.03 -4.60
C TYR A 69 -28.69 -42.74 -4.31
N GLY A 70 -28.81 -41.74 -5.18
CA GLY A 70 -28.25 -40.37 -4.91
C GLY A 70 -28.88 -39.71 -3.71
N PHE A 71 -30.22 -39.73 -3.61
CA PHE A 71 -30.95 -39.18 -2.44
C PHE A 71 -30.65 -39.94 -1.14
N LEU A 72 -30.20 -41.17 -1.22
CA LEU A 72 -29.75 -41.97 -0.08
C LEU A 72 -28.25 -41.78 0.21
N ALA A 73 -27.56 -40.85 -0.46
CA ALA A 73 -26.11 -40.64 -0.37
C ALA A 73 -25.28 -41.94 -0.67
N LYS A 74 -25.80 -42.80 -1.57
CA LYS A 74 -25.13 -44.04 -2.02
C LYS A 74 -24.51 -43.83 -3.42
N ASN A 75 -23.58 -42.86 -3.54
CA ASN A 75 -23.00 -42.47 -4.81
C ASN A 75 -22.35 -43.64 -5.57
N ASP A 76 -21.66 -44.54 -4.86
CA ASP A 76 -21.08 -45.72 -5.49
C ASP A 76 -22.13 -46.58 -6.23
N LYS A 77 -23.31 -46.81 -5.59
CA LYS A 77 -24.42 -47.54 -6.22
C LYS A 77 -25.03 -46.74 -7.36
N LYS A 78 -25.22 -45.41 -7.18
CA LYS A 78 -25.70 -44.52 -8.25
C LYS A 78 -24.80 -44.60 -9.49
N ILE A 79 -23.48 -44.51 -9.32
CA ILE A 79 -22.52 -44.63 -10.43
C ILE A 79 -22.64 -45.98 -11.15
N VAL A 80 -22.71 -47.07 -10.39
CA VAL A 80 -22.87 -48.41 -10.99
C VAL A 80 -24.13 -48.49 -11.83
N GLU A 81 -25.26 -48.01 -11.33
CA GLU A 81 -26.53 -48.03 -12.03
C GLU A 81 -26.56 -47.13 -13.26
N LEU A 82 -26.04 -45.88 -13.15
CA LEU A 82 -25.96 -44.98 -14.30
C LEU A 82 -25.05 -45.51 -15.40
N LYS A 83 -23.93 -46.14 -15.07
CA LYS A 83 -23.06 -46.81 -16.05
C LYS A 83 -23.78 -48.02 -16.72
N ALA A 84 -24.44 -48.85 -15.94
CA ALA A 84 -25.21 -49.97 -16.46
C ALA A 84 -26.37 -49.49 -17.37
N PHE A 85 -26.99 -48.36 -17.06
CA PHE A 85 -27.97 -47.71 -17.92
C PHE A 85 -27.38 -47.37 -19.29
N LEU A 86 -26.21 -46.68 -19.32
CA LEU A 86 -25.55 -46.24 -20.56
C LEU A 86 -25.18 -47.41 -21.49
N GLU A 87 -24.84 -48.56 -20.92
CA GLU A 87 -24.55 -49.78 -21.66
C GLU A 87 -25.82 -50.44 -22.21
N ARG A 88 -26.90 -50.45 -21.40
CA ARG A 88 -28.12 -51.20 -21.69
C ARG A 88 -29.10 -50.47 -22.60
N TYR A 89 -29.23 -49.12 -22.38
CA TYR A 89 -30.25 -48.29 -23.04
C TYR A 89 -29.60 -47.22 -23.92
N LYS A 90 -28.88 -47.66 -24.95
CA LYS A 90 -28.08 -46.78 -25.83
C LYS A 90 -28.90 -45.77 -26.62
N GLN A 91 -30.20 -46.03 -26.82
CA GLN A 91 -31.11 -45.18 -27.61
C GLN A 91 -32.20 -44.52 -26.74
N SER A 92 -32.06 -44.57 -25.43
CA SER A 92 -33.02 -43.95 -24.51
C SER A 92 -33.01 -42.42 -24.63
N VAL A 93 -34.18 -41.82 -24.49
CA VAL A 93 -34.36 -40.38 -24.44
C VAL A 93 -33.76 -39.77 -23.17
N TYR A 94 -33.49 -40.54 -22.12
CA TYR A 94 -32.88 -40.12 -20.87
C TYR A 94 -31.35 -40.23 -20.87
N ARG A 95 -30.75 -40.51 -22.00
CA ARG A 95 -29.30 -40.78 -22.08
C ARG A 95 -28.47 -39.55 -21.75
N ASP A 96 -28.87 -38.33 -22.16
CA ASP A 96 -28.25 -37.08 -21.83
C ASP A 96 -28.42 -36.71 -20.33
N ASP A 97 -29.63 -36.93 -19.77
CA ASP A 97 -29.88 -36.82 -18.32
C ASP A 97 -28.93 -37.71 -17.52
N VAL A 98 -28.79 -38.99 -17.94
CA VAL A 98 -27.95 -39.95 -17.26
C VAL A 98 -26.47 -39.59 -17.34
N LEU A 99 -25.98 -39.11 -18.48
CA LEU A 99 -24.60 -38.63 -18.63
C LEU A 99 -24.35 -37.41 -17.76
N PHE A 100 -25.29 -36.46 -17.71
CA PHE A 100 -25.20 -35.28 -16.87
C PHE A 100 -25.16 -35.64 -15.38
N GLU A 101 -26.07 -36.50 -14.93
CA GLU A 101 -26.14 -37.00 -13.56
C GLU A 101 -24.89 -37.81 -13.16
N LEU A 102 -24.35 -38.63 -14.07
CA LEU A 102 -23.11 -39.36 -13.83
C LEU A 102 -21.93 -38.39 -13.65
N GLY A 103 -21.81 -37.39 -14.52
CA GLY A 103 -20.80 -36.34 -14.40
C GLY A 103 -20.89 -35.61 -13.08
N ASN A 104 -22.08 -35.14 -12.68
CA ASN A 104 -22.32 -34.48 -11.40
C ASN A 104 -21.96 -35.38 -10.21
N THR A 105 -22.25 -36.68 -10.31
CA THR A 105 -21.94 -37.63 -9.24
C THR A 105 -20.43 -37.84 -9.10
N TYR A 106 -19.68 -37.86 -10.20
CA TYR A 106 -18.23 -37.90 -10.17
C TYR A 106 -17.62 -36.62 -9.55
N VAL A 107 -18.15 -35.43 -9.85
CA VAL A 107 -17.72 -34.18 -9.19
C VAL A 107 -17.95 -34.29 -7.67
N ALA A 108 -19.13 -34.72 -7.24
CA ALA A 108 -19.45 -34.90 -5.83
C ALA A 108 -18.50 -35.86 -5.10
N ASP A 109 -18.02 -36.87 -5.82
CA ASP A 109 -17.05 -37.86 -5.33
C ASP A 109 -15.58 -37.43 -5.52
N LYS A 110 -15.32 -36.19 -5.98
CA LYS A 110 -13.98 -35.65 -6.28
C LYS A 110 -13.20 -36.52 -7.33
N LYS A 111 -13.92 -37.08 -8.30
CA LYS A 111 -13.38 -37.86 -9.43
C LYS A 111 -13.40 -37.01 -10.69
N ASP A 112 -12.68 -35.86 -10.65
CA ASP A 112 -12.78 -34.78 -11.63
C ASP A 112 -12.44 -35.22 -13.07
N GLU A 113 -11.43 -36.07 -13.26
CA GLU A 113 -11.09 -36.60 -14.59
C GLU A 113 -12.23 -37.45 -15.22
N LEU A 114 -12.91 -38.24 -14.39
CA LEU A 114 -14.06 -39.02 -14.85
C LEU A 114 -15.26 -38.13 -15.14
N ALA A 115 -15.46 -37.08 -14.33
CA ALA A 115 -16.49 -36.08 -14.57
C ALA A 115 -16.28 -35.39 -15.93
N ILE A 116 -15.05 -34.88 -16.17
CA ILE A 116 -14.68 -34.19 -17.42
C ILE A 116 -14.90 -35.14 -18.62
N THR A 117 -14.46 -36.40 -18.52
CA THR A 117 -14.63 -37.38 -19.58
C THR A 117 -16.12 -37.62 -19.87
N THR A 118 -16.94 -37.78 -18.83
CA THR A 118 -18.38 -38.01 -18.95
C THR A 118 -19.09 -36.81 -19.57
N TYR A 119 -18.75 -35.58 -19.14
CA TYR A 119 -19.30 -34.35 -19.75
C TYR A 119 -18.84 -34.19 -21.22
N ASN A 120 -17.60 -34.56 -21.55
CA ASN A 120 -17.16 -34.57 -22.95
C ASN A 120 -17.99 -35.54 -23.80
N GLN A 121 -18.31 -36.75 -23.27
CA GLN A 121 -19.19 -37.69 -23.94
C GLN A 121 -20.57 -37.09 -24.18
N LEU A 122 -21.19 -36.47 -23.16
CA LEU A 122 -22.47 -35.75 -23.28
C LEU A 122 -22.44 -34.71 -24.40
N ILE A 123 -21.44 -33.81 -24.35
CA ILE A 123 -21.30 -32.69 -25.30
C ILE A 123 -21.10 -33.22 -26.75
N THR A 124 -20.41 -34.34 -26.89
CA THR A 124 -20.16 -34.95 -28.20
C THR A 124 -21.40 -35.67 -28.76
N GLU A 125 -22.13 -36.41 -27.92
CA GLU A 125 -23.34 -37.10 -28.32
C GLU A 125 -24.54 -36.18 -28.54
N PHE A 126 -24.61 -35.09 -27.77
CA PHE A 126 -25.75 -34.14 -27.76
C PHE A 126 -25.29 -32.68 -27.86
N PRO A 127 -24.66 -32.27 -28.96
CA PRO A 127 -24.05 -30.92 -29.07
C PRO A 127 -25.03 -29.77 -28.92
N GLU A 128 -26.30 -29.95 -29.25
CA GLU A 128 -27.40 -29.01 -29.10
C GLU A 128 -28.40 -29.39 -27.99
N GLY A 129 -28.03 -30.35 -27.15
CA GLY A 129 -28.89 -30.89 -26.11
C GLY A 129 -29.08 -29.89 -24.95
N THR A 130 -30.16 -30.07 -24.21
CA THR A 130 -30.54 -29.21 -23.06
C THR A 130 -29.46 -29.17 -21.99
N PHE A 131 -28.65 -30.21 -21.84
CA PHE A 131 -27.62 -30.30 -20.83
C PHE A 131 -26.24 -29.86 -21.31
N THR A 132 -26.05 -29.52 -22.59
CA THR A 132 -24.73 -29.21 -23.14
C THR A 132 -24.14 -27.92 -22.53
N SER A 133 -24.91 -26.85 -22.43
CA SER A 133 -24.45 -25.61 -21.76
C SER A 133 -24.11 -25.85 -20.28
N LYS A 134 -24.96 -26.66 -19.60
CA LYS A 134 -24.75 -27.03 -18.19
C LYS A 134 -23.49 -27.88 -18.00
N ALA A 135 -23.25 -28.87 -18.92
CA ALA A 135 -22.08 -29.69 -18.84
C ALA A 135 -20.78 -28.93 -19.11
N LEU A 136 -20.80 -27.98 -20.05
CA LEU A 136 -19.69 -27.06 -20.30
C LEU A 136 -19.42 -26.16 -19.08
N LEU A 137 -20.48 -25.66 -18.44
CA LEU A 137 -20.33 -24.85 -17.21
C LEU A 137 -19.71 -25.66 -16.07
N ARG A 138 -20.21 -26.89 -15.86
CA ARG A 138 -19.63 -27.79 -14.85
C ARG A 138 -18.16 -28.11 -15.12
N GLN A 139 -17.79 -28.36 -16.39
CA GLN A 139 -16.37 -28.51 -16.76
C GLN A 139 -15.54 -27.26 -16.45
N GLY A 140 -16.05 -26.09 -16.79
CA GLY A 140 -15.39 -24.82 -16.49
C GLY A 140 -15.16 -24.63 -14.99
N LEU A 141 -16.16 -24.91 -14.17
CA LEU A 141 -16.07 -24.82 -12.71
C LEU A 141 -15.10 -25.87 -12.12
N VAL A 142 -15.08 -27.09 -12.65
CA VAL A 142 -14.11 -28.12 -12.24
C VAL A 142 -12.68 -27.65 -12.53
N TYR A 143 -12.41 -27.10 -13.73
CA TYR A 143 -11.11 -26.55 -14.06
C TYR A 143 -10.73 -25.35 -13.19
N TYR A 144 -11.67 -24.46 -12.92
CA TYR A 144 -11.45 -23.30 -12.06
C TYR A 144 -11.07 -23.70 -10.63
N ASN A 145 -11.78 -24.68 -10.07
CA ASN A 145 -11.48 -25.20 -8.72
C ASN A 145 -10.15 -25.96 -8.63
N ASP A 146 -9.60 -26.37 -9.75
CA ASP A 146 -8.30 -27.06 -9.88
C ASP A 146 -7.19 -26.12 -10.36
N ASP A 147 -7.39 -24.78 -10.24
CA ASP A 147 -6.48 -23.71 -10.64
C ASP A 147 -6.03 -23.80 -12.12
N LYS A 148 -6.85 -24.40 -12.98
CA LYS A 148 -6.63 -24.53 -14.44
C LYS A 148 -7.38 -23.44 -15.21
N ASP A 149 -7.05 -22.19 -14.93
CA ASP A 149 -7.75 -21.00 -15.39
C ASP A 149 -7.93 -20.92 -16.91
N ASP A 150 -6.90 -21.23 -17.70
CA ASP A 150 -6.97 -21.18 -19.17
C ASP A 150 -7.98 -22.19 -19.73
N LEU A 151 -8.06 -23.38 -19.13
CA LEU A 151 -9.06 -24.39 -19.50
C LEU A 151 -10.47 -23.98 -19.09
N ALA A 152 -10.61 -23.40 -17.89
CA ALA A 152 -11.87 -22.85 -17.42
C ALA A 152 -12.39 -21.74 -18.35
N LEU A 153 -11.53 -20.73 -18.64
CA LEU A 153 -11.84 -19.65 -19.58
C LEU A 153 -12.25 -20.16 -20.96
N THR A 154 -11.60 -21.20 -21.46
CA THR A 154 -11.97 -21.82 -22.74
C THR A 154 -13.41 -22.35 -22.71
N LYS A 155 -13.84 -22.99 -21.61
CA LYS A 155 -15.20 -23.48 -21.46
C LYS A 155 -16.21 -22.35 -21.29
N PHE A 156 -15.91 -21.39 -20.45
CA PHE A 156 -16.79 -20.24 -20.22
C PHE A 156 -16.99 -19.40 -21.48
N LYS A 157 -15.93 -19.13 -22.24
CA LYS A 157 -16.02 -18.44 -23.53
C LYS A 157 -16.86 -19.21 -24.55
N LYS A 158 -16.70 -20.53 -24.61
CA LYS A 158 -17.50 -21.40 -25.50
C LYS A 158 -18.98 -21.29 -25.16
N ILE A 159 -19.37 -21.31 -23.88
CA ILE A 159 -20.77 -21.15 -23.47
C ILE A 159 -21.31 -19.77 -23.93
N ALA A 160 -20.56 -18.70 -23.64
CA ALA A 160 -20.96 -17.34 -24.00
C ALA A 160 -21.13 -17.16 -25.52
N THR A 161 -20.37 -17.88 -26.32
CA THR A 161 -20.45 -17.82 -27.79
C THR A 161 -21.56 -18.70 -28.35
N ASP A 162 -21.64 -19.97 -27.92
CA ASP A 162 -22.51 -20.97 -28.53
C ASP A 162 -23.93 -20.96 -27.92
N PHE A 163 -24.06 -20.53 -26.67
CA PHE A 163 -25.32 -20.54 -25.90
C PHE A 163 -25.67 -19.19 -25.24
N PRO A 164 -25.60 -18.05 -25.97
CA PRO A 164 -25.65 -16.68 -25.40
C PRO A 164 -26.95 -16.32 -24.66
N LYS A 165 -28.03 -17.08 -24.86
CA LYS A 165 -29.34 -16.79 -24.27
C LYS A 165 -29.66 -17.66 -23.05
N THR A 166 -28.71 -18.45 -22.57
CA THR A 166 -28.90 -19.36 -21.43
C THR A 166 -28.48 -18.72 -20.11
N PRO A 167 -29.09 -19.13 -18.97
CA PRO A 167 -28.59 -18.74 -17.64
C PRO A 167 -27.12 -19.11 -17.44
N GLU A 168 -26.69 -20.26 -18.00
CA GLU A 168 -25.32 -20.75 -17.95
C GLU A 168 -24.33 -19.78 -18.62
N ALA A 169 -24.75 -19.04 -19.66
CA ALA A 169 -23.91 -18.02 -20.31
C ALA A 169 -23.63 -16.83 -19.38
N LEU A 170 -24.62 -16.39 -18.61
CA LEU A 170 -24.41 -15.32 -17.63
C LEU A 170 -23.50 -15.77 -16.50
N GLU A 171 -23.69 -16.99 -15.99
CA GLU A 171 -22.84 -17.58 -14.94
C GLU A 171 -21.40 -17.79 -15.43
N ALA A 172 -21.24 -18.22 -16.69
CA ALA A 172 -19.93 -18.38 -17.32
C ALA A 172 -19.18 -17.04 -17.46
N VAL A 173 -19.88 -15.97 -17.84
CA VAL A 173 -19.27 -14.61 -17.92
C VAL A 173 -18.87 -14.12 -16.52
N ALA A 174 -19.73 -14.33 -15.52
CA ALA A 174 -19.41 -13.98 -14.15
C ALA A 174 -18.18 -14.75 -13.61
N SER A 175 -18.12 -16.06 -13.88
CA SER A 175 -16.97 -16.89 -13.48
C SER A 175 -15.67 -16.51 -14.23
N ALA A 176 -15.77 -16.19 -15.52
CA ALA A 176 -14.63 -15.70 -16.29
C ALA A 176 -14.11 -14.35 -15.75
N ARG A 177 -15.01 -13.43 -15.36
CA ARG A 177 -14.63 -12.16 -14.74
C ARG A 177 -13.76 -12.38 -13.50
N LEU A 178 -14.11 -13.32 -12.62
CA LEU A 178 -13.32 -13.62 -11.42
C LEU A 178 -11.89 -14.04 -11.80
N ILE A 179 -11.74 -14.93 -12.79
CA ILE A 179 -10.41 -15.37 -13.26
C ILE A 179 -9.59 -14.18 -13.80
N TYR A 180 -10.21 -13.32 -14.59
CA TYR A 180 -9.52 -12.15 -15.15
C TYR A 180 -9.13 -11.12 -14.10
N VAL A 181 -9.97 -10.89 -13.08
CA VAL A 181 -9.66 -10.00 -11.95
C VAL A 181 -8.52 -10.62 -11.13
N ASP A 182 -8.60 -11.90 -10.78
CA ASP A 182 -7.60 -12.60 -9.99
C ASP A 182 -6.22 -12.65 -10.68
N SER A 183 -6.21 -12.77 -12.00
CA SER A 183 -4.98 -12.78 -12.81
C SER A 183 -4.49 -11.38 -13.22
N GLY A 184 -5.20 -10.29 -12.85
CA GLY A 184 -4.86 -8.92 -13.24
C GLY A 184 -5.09 -8.59 -14.72
N LYS A 185 -5.87 -9.39 -15.43
CA LYS A 185 -6.12 -9.27 -16.89
C LYS A 185 -7.46 -8.58 -17.21
N VAL A 186 -7.85 -7.57 -16.44
CA VAL A 186 -9.16 -6.90 -16.59
C VAL A 186 -9.34 -6.26 -17.98
N ASN A 187 -8.29 -5.77 -18.61
CA ASN A 187 -8.36 -5.24 -19.98
C ASN A 187 -8.71 -6.32 -21.01
N GLU A 188 -8.25 -7.55 -20.83
CA GLU A 188 -8.62 -8.68 -21.70
C GLU A 188 -10.09 -9.05 -21.48
N TYR A 189 -10.55 -9.04 -20.23
CA TYR A 189 -11.97 -9.21 -19.90
C TYR A 189 -12.82 -8.14 -20.59
N ALA A 190 -12.47 -6.88 -20.41
CA ALA A 190 -13.20 -5.74 -21.03
C ALA A 190 -13.30 -5.88 -22.55
N THR A 191 -12.20 -6.27 -23.19
CA THR A 191 -12.16 -6.49 -24.63
C THR A 191 -13.09 -7.63 -25.05
N TRP A 192 -13.03 -8.77 -24.34
CA TRP A 192 -13.87 -9.93 -24.66
C TRP A 192 -15.34 -9.66 -24.35
N VAL A 193 -15.70 -9.17 -23.18
CA VAL A 193 -17.11 -9.00 -22.77
C VAL A 193 -17.86 -8.03 -23.64
N ARG A 194 -17.19 -6.98 -24.16
CA ARG A 194 -17.79 -6.02 -25.10
C ARG A 194 -18.16 -6.65 -26.45
N THR A 195 -17.66 -7.83 -26.77
CA THR A 195 -18.09 -8.60 -27.97
C THR A 195 -19.40 -9.34 -27.74
N LEU A 196 -19.86 -9.49 -26.50
CA LEU A 196 -21.06 -10.26 -26.16
C LEU A 196 -22.30 -9.37 -26.20
N SER A 197 -23.28 -9.71 -27.06
CA SER A 197 -24.50 -8.91 -27.27
C SER A 197 -25.51 -8.99 -26.12
N PHE A 198 -25.36 -9.92 -25.21
CA PHE A 198 -26.30 -10.20 -24.11
C PHE A 198 -25.81 -9.73 -22.73
N VAL A 199 -24.60 -9.17 -22.67
CA VAL A 199 -23.98 -8.61 -21.47
C VAL A 199 -23.68 -7.13 -21.70
N SER A 200 -24.00 -6.31 -20.73
CA SER A 200 -23.59 -4.90 -20.71
C SER A 200 -22.68 -4.69 -19.52
N VAL A 201 -21.46 -4.24 -19.74
CA VAL A 201 -20.50 -3.88 -18.70
C VAL A 201 -20.25 -2.39 -18.77
N THR A 202 -20.41 -1.73 -17.66
CA THR A 202 -20.20 -0.28 -17.53
C THR A 202 -18.72 0.03 -17.27
N ASP A 203 -18.31 1.25 -17.64
CA ASP A 203 -16.95 1.72 -17.33
C ASP A 203 -16.69 1.77 -15.82
N VAL A 204 -17.71 1.98 -14.99
CA VAL A 204 -17.62 1.94 -13.53
C VAL A 204 -17.33 0.53 -13.01
N GLU A 205 -17.94 -0.50 -13.60
CA GLU A 205 -17.62 -1.89 -13.22
C GLU A 205 -16.19 -2.28 -13.58
N LEU A 206 -15.72 -1.84 -14.75
CA LEU A 206 -14.34 -2.07 -15.19
C LEU A 206 -13.32 -1.29 -14.35
N ASP A 207 -13.67 -0.08 -13.92
CA ASP A 207 -12.89 0.73 -12.98
C ASP A 207 -12.69 -0.04 -11.66
N ASN A 208 -13.80 -0.49 -11.05
CA ASN A 208 -13.76 -1.28 -9.82
C ASN A 208 -12.93 -2.56 -9.98
N ASP A 209 -13.18 -3.33 -11.03
CA ASP A 209 -12.48 -4.60 -11.28
C ASP A 209 -10.97 -4.41 -11.44
N SER A 210 -10.57 -3.36 -12.18
CA SER A 210 -9.16 -3.06 -12.41
C SER A 210 -8.45 -2.65 -11.13
N TYR A 211 -9.13 -1.88 -10.28
CA TYR A 211 -8.60 -1.48 -8.99
C TYR A 211 -8.50 -2.68 -8.04
N GLU A 212 -9.58 -3.48 -7.90
CA GLU A 212 -9.62 -4.65 -7.03
C GLU A 212 -8.54 -5.67 -7.38
N ALA A 213 -8.29 -5.89 -8.68
CA ALA A 213 -7.23 -6.76 -9.16
C ALA A 213 -5.84 -6.30 -8.65
N ALA A 214 -5.53 -5.02 -8.76
CA ALA A 214 -4.26 -4.46 -8.28
C ALA A 214 -4.16 -4.47 -6.75
N GLU A 215 -5.25 -4.13 -6.05
CA GLU A 215 -5.32 -4.14 -4.59
C GLU A 215 -5.13 -5.54 -4.00
N LYS A 216 -5.71 -6.56 -4.63
CA LYS A 216 -5.51 -7.96 -4.24
C LYS A 216 -4.04 -8.37 -4.30
N GLN A 217 -3.32 -8.00 -5.37
CA GLN A 217 -1.87 -8.25 -5.47
C GLN A 217 -1.08 -7.52 -4.37
N TRP A 218 -1.48 -6.29 -4.06
CA TRP A 218 -0.89 -5.52 -2.97
C TRP A 218 -1.08 -6.19 -1.61
N GLN A 219 -2.30 -6.62 -1.28
CA GLN A 219 -2.64 -7.30 -0.03
C GLN A 219 -1.91 -8.65 0.14
N GLN A 220 -1.64 -9.34 -0.97
CA GLN A 220 -0.88 -10.59 -0.99
C GLN A 220 0.64 -10.38 -0.89
N GLY A 221 1.12 -9.13 -0.90
CA GLY A 221 2.55 -8.83 -0.88
C GLY A 221 3.26 -9.02 -2.22
N ASN A 222 2.51 -9.19 -3.31
CA ASN A 222 3.03 -9.31 -4.67
C ASN A 222 3.35 -7.94 -5.26
N THR A 223 4.33 -7.23 -4.68
CA THR A 223 4.62 -5.81 -4.95
C THR A 223 4.78 -5.49 -6.43
N LYS A 224 5.51 -6.32 -7.19
CA LYS A 224 5.73 -6.08 -8.63
C LYS A 224 4.43 -6.13 -9.44
N GLN A 225 3.59 -7.12 -9.15
CA GLN A 225 2.29 -7.28 -9.80
C GLN A 225 1.33 -6.13 -9.39
N ALA A 226 1.35 -5.74 -8.12
CA ALA A 226 0.57 -4.60 -7.64
C ALA A 226 0.97 -3.29 -8.34
N ILE A 227 2.27 -3.01 -8.45
CA ILE A 227 2.77 -1.84 -9.20
C ILE A 227 2.31 -1.88 -10.66
N ALA A 228 2.42 -3.03 -11.32
CA ALA A 228 1.96 -3.19 -12.70
C ALA A 228 0.44 -2.95 -12.83
N GLY A 229 -0.34 -3.52 -11.91
CA GLY A 229 -1.79 -3.37 -11.85
C GLY A 229 -2.22 -1.93 -11.58
N PHE A 230 -1.66 -1.26 -10.58
CA PHE A 230 -1.97 0.13 -10.29
C PHE A 230 -1.53 1.08 -11.42
N ASN A 231 -0.38 0.83 -12.07
CA ASN A 231 0.01 1.61 -13.25
C ASN A 231 -1.00 1.46 -14.40
N ALA A 232 -1.44 0.23 -14.67
CA ALA A 232 -2.46 -0.02 -15.68
C ALA A 232 -3.78 0.69 -15.31
N TYR A 233 -4.16 0.63 -14.03
CA TYR A 233 -5.36 1.29 -13.51
C TYR A 233 -5.32 2.81 -13.69
N VAL A 234 -4.30 3.50 -13.18
CA VAL A 234 -4.23 4.97 -13.26
C VAL A 234 -4.09 5.47 -14.70
N THR A 235 -3.59 4.62 -15.60
CA THR A 235 -3.51 4.91 -17.02
C THR A 235 -4.87 4.80 -17.72
N SER A 236 -5.63 3.75 -17.38
CA SER A 236 -6.93 3.46 -18.01
C SER A 236 -8.06 4.30 -17.41
N PHE A 237 -7.97 4.60 -16.11
CA PHE A 237 -8.98 5.31 -15.33
C PHE A 237 -8.37 6.50 -14.55
N PRO A 238 -7.79 7.52 -15.23
CA PRO A 238 -7.12 8.63 -14.55
C PRO A 238 -8.05 9.46 -13.65
N ASN A 239 -9.36 9.43 -13.94
CA ASN A 239 -10.41 10.08 -13.15
C ASN A 239 -11.39 9.04 -12.56
N GLY A 240 -10.97 7.80 -12.45
CA GLY A 240 -11.77 6.71 -11.90
C GLY A 240 -12.09 6.89 -10.42
N VAL A 241 -13.08 6.15 -9.95
CA VAL A 241 -13.56 6.23 -8.55
C VAL A 241 -12.43 5.97 -7.55
N HIS A 242 -11.47 5.12 -7.93
CA HIS A 242 -10.34 4.75 -7.09
C HIS A 242 -9.03 5.48 -7.44
N ALA A 243 -9.05 6.47 -8.37
CA ALA A 243 -7.83 7.12 -8.87
C ALA A 243 -6.96 7.73 -7.76
N LEU A 244 -7.59 8.34 -6.76
CA LEU A 244 -6.87 8.93 -5.62
C LEU A 244 -6.14 7.85 -4.81
N LYS A 245 -6.85 6.81 -4.41
CA LYS A 245 -6.30 5.71 -3.59
C LYS A 245 -5.26 4.91 -4.37
N ALA A 246 -5.52 4.63 -5.65
CA ALA A 246 -4.58 3.91 -6.52
C ALA A 246 -3.25 4.67 -6.70
N ASN A 247 -3.30 5.99 -6.93
CA ASN A 247 -2.08 6.81 -6.99
C ASN A 247 -1.32 6.77 -5.65
N TYR A 248 -2.01 6.90 -4.52
CA TYR A 248 -1.36 6.81 -3.22
C TYR A 248 -0.66 5.46 -3.00
N GLN A 249 -1.35 4.35 -3.27
CA GLN A 249 -0.79 3.00 -3.13
C GLN A 249 0.39 2.76 -4.08
N LEU A 250 0.27 3.21 -5.32
CA LEU A 250 1.35 3.12 -6.31
C LEU A 250 2.57 3.94 -5.89
N ALA A 251 2.36 5.17 -5.40
CA ALA A 251 3.42 6.02 -4.88
C ALA A 251 4.13 5.37 -3.69
N GLN A 252 3.36 4.80 -2.76
CA GLN A 252 3.90 4.09 -1.60
C GLN A 252 4.69 2.85 -2.02
N ALA A 253 4.18 2.06 -2.96
CA ALA A 253 4.89 0.89 -3.50
C ALA A 253 6.24 1.26 -4.13
N TYR A 254 6.29 2.31 -4.95
CA TYR A 254 7.55 2.80 -5.51
C TYR A 254 8.50 3.33 -4.44
N TYR A 255 7.97 4.02 -3.43
CA TYR A 255 8.79 4.54 -2.34
C TYR A 255 9.44 3.41 -1.54
N ASP A 256 8.67 2.37 -1.20
CA ASP A 256 9.14 1.22 -0.41
C ASP A 256 10.16 0.36 -1.19
N GLU A 257 10.04 0.29 -2.53
CA GLU A 257 11.07 -0.32 -3.39
C GLU A 257 12.33 0.55 -3.57
N GLY A 258 12.38 1.74 -2.96
CA GLY A 258 13.51 2.65 -3.11
C GLY A 258 13.51 3.43 -4.43
N ALA A 259 12.47 3.33 -5.24
CA ALA A 259 12.28 4.05 -6.50
C ALA A 259 11.63 5.42 -6.28
N ALA A 260 12.15 6.20 -5.33
CA ALA A 260 11.55 7.45 -4.86
C ALA A 260 11.23 8.45 -6.00
N GLY A 261 12.06 8.51 -7.03
CA GLY A 261 11.81 9.38 -8.18
C GLY A 261 10.54 9.02 -8.95
N LYS A 262 10.14 7.73 -8.97
CA LYS A 262 8.89 7.28 -9.59
C LYS A 262 7.67 7.53 -8.72
N SER A 263 7.85 7.64 -7.40
CA SER A 263 6.74 7.90 -6.48
C SER A 263 6.26 9.36 -6.52
N ILE A 264 7.13 10.30 -6.86
CA ILE A 264 6.84 11.75 -6.84
C ILE A 264 5.57 12.09 -7.63
N PRO A 265 5.40 11.76 -8.94
CA PRO A 265 4.24 12.19 -9.70
C PRO A 265 2.92 11.66 -9.13
N HIS A 266 2.94 10.52 -8.48
CA HIS A 266 1.76 9.91 -7.88
C HIS A 266 1.42 10.53 -6.51
N PHE A 267 2.42 10.84 -5.67
CA PHE A 267 2.18 11.64 -4.47
C PHE A 267 1.75 13.06 -4.82
N ASP A 268 2.33 13.68 -5.87
CA ASP A 268 1.90 15.00 -6.36
C ASP A 268 0.45 14.97 -6.82
N PHE A 269 0.02 13.92 -7.53
CA PHE A 269 -1.39 13.74 -7.88
C PHE A 269 -2.27 13.78 -6.64
N VAL A 270 -1.92 13.04 -5.58
CA VAL A 270 -2.70 12.98 -4.33
C VAL A 270 -2.81 14.35 -3.67
N VAL A 271 -1.70 15.08 -3.55
CA VAL A 271 -1.70 16.37 -2.86
C VAL A 271 -2.29 17.51 -3.67
N GLN A 272 -2.51 17.32 -4.96
CA GLN A 272 -3.21 18.27 -5.84
C GLN A 272 -4.74 18.13 -5.75
N GLN A 273 -5.24 16.98 -5.26
CA GLN A 273 -6.67 16.79 -5.03
C GLN A 273 -7.15 17.48 -3.75
N ALA A 274 -8.47 17.47 -3.53
CA ALA A 274 -9.03 17.88 -2.25
C ALA A 274 -8.40 17.08 -1.10
N ARG A 275 -8.25 17.71 0.06
CA ARG A 275 -7.66 17.07 1.25
C ARG A 275 -8.38 15.76 1.58
N SER A 276 -7.60 14.71 1.77
CA SER A 276 -8.06 13.36 2.07
C SER A 276 -7.19 12.72 3.16
N GLU A 277 -7.55 11.52 3.57
CA GLU A 277 -6.75 10.70 4.50
C GLU A 277 -5.31 10.42 3.99
N TYR A 278 -5.08 10.51 2.68
CA TYR A 278 -3.77 10.27 2.06
C TYR A 278 -2.89 11.52 1.95
N THR A 279 -3.45 12.71 2.11
CA THR A 279 -2.78 13.99 1.83
C THR A 279 -1.59 14.21 2.75
N GLU A 280 -1.78 14.06 4.06
CA GLU A 280 -0.71 14.33 5.05
C GLU A 280 0.48 13.40 4.85
N GLN A 281 0.25 12.10 4.70
CA GLN A 281 1.32 11.14 4.48
C GLN A 281 2.05 11.38 3.15
N SER A 282 1.33 11.77 2.10
CA SER A 282 1.92 12.12 0.81
C SER A 282 2.83 13.35 0.91
N LEU A 283 2.42 14.38 1.65
CA LEU A 283 3.25 15.55 1.94
C LEU A 283 4.51 15.17 2.71
N VAL A 284 4.40 14.31 3.72
CA VAL A 284 5.56 13.81 4.47
C VAL A 284 6.55 13.09 3.55
N ARG A 285 6.07 12.20 2.67
CA ARG A 285 6.93 11.46 1.74
C ARG A 285 7.61 12.38 0.72
N LEU A 286 6.86 13.30 0.12
CA LEU A 286 7.43 14.30 -0.80
C LEU A 286 8.50 15.14 -0.11
N ALA A 287 8.24 15.63 1.11
CA ALA A 287 9.23 16.37 1.89
C ALA A 287 10.49 15.55 2.14
N GLN A 288 10.35 14.28 2.57
CA GLN A 288 11.49 13.39 2.80
C GLN A 288 12.33 13.17 1.54
N ILE A 289 11.67 12.95 0.39
CA ILE A 289 12.36 12.76 -0.90
C ILE A 289 13.12 14.02 -1.28
N HIS A 290 12.47 15.19 -1.27
CA HIS A 290 13.09 16.44 -1.68
C HIS A 290 14.22 16.88 -0.73
N LEU A 291 14.09 16.65 0.57
CA LEU A 291 15.16 16.90 1.55
C LEU A 291 16.37 16.00 1.30
N LYS A 292 16.14 14.70 1.08
CA LYS A 292 17.21 13.74 0.77
C LYS A 292 17.98 14.11 -0.50
N ASP A 293 17.24 14.54 -1.52
CA ASP A 293 17.79 14.94 -2.81
C ASP A 293 18.34 16.38 -2.84
N LYS A 294 18.28 17.10 -1.70
CA LYS A 294 18.67 18.51 -1.55
C LYS A 294 17.95 19.45 -2.52
N ARG A 295 16.70 19.14 -2.84
CA ARG A 295 15.84 19.92 -3.75
C ARG A 295 15.05 20.96 -2.95
N THR A 296 15.75 21.97 -2.47
CA THR A 296 15.21 22.97 -1.53
C THR A 296 13.97 23.70 -2.07
N ASP A 297 13.97 24.05 -3.36
CA ASP A 297 12.85 24.77 -4.00
C ASP A 297 11.56 23.95 -4.03
N TYR A 298 11.65 22.62 -4.01
CA TYR A 298 10.50 21.71 -3.92
C TYR A 298 10.16 21.35 -2.47
N ALA A 299 11.18 21.26 -1.59
CA ALA A 299 10.97 20.89 -0.19
C ALA A 299 10.21 21.97 0.58
N ILE A 300 10.56 23.24 0.40
CA ILE A 300 9.94 24.36 1.16
C ILE A 300 8.43 24.43 0.95
N PRO A 301 7.88 24.46 -0.27
CA PRO A 301 6.42 24.51 -0.47
C PRO A 301 5.69 23.33 0.16
N VAL A 302 6.25 22.12 0.05
CA VAL A 302 5.66 20.90 0.63
C VAL A 302 5.65 20.97 2.16
N LEU A 303 6.76 21.42 2.78
CA LEU A 303 6.86 21.58 4.23
C LEU A 303 5.93 22.68 4.76
N LEU A 304 5.73 23.78 4.02
CA LEU A 304 4.78 24.85 4.39
C LEU A 304 3.33 24.31 4.41
N ARG A 305 2.97 23.49 3.43
CA ARG A 305 1.68 22.84 3.43
C ARG A 305 1.55 21.85 4.59
N LEU A 306 2.60 21.07 4.86
CA LEU A 306 2.61 20.11 5.97
C LEU A 306 2.48 20.82 7.33
N GLU A 307 3.12 21.99 7.51
CA GLU A 307 2.95 22.80 8.72
C GLU A 307 1.48 23.17 8.97
N THR A 308 0.76 23.54 7.91
CA THR A 308 -0.62 24.06 8.01
C THR A 308 -1.69 23.00 7.94
N GLU A 309 -1.46 21.92 7.18
CA GLU A 309 -2.45 20.89 6.89
C GLU A 309 -2.31 19.64 7.78
N SER A 310 -1.23 19.53 8.58
CA SER A 310 -0.99 18.35 9.41
C SER A 310 -1.90 18.30 10.64
N ASP A 311 -2.57 17.16 10.84
CA ASP A 311 -3.28 16.82 12.08
C ASP A 311 -2.35 16.15 13.10
N ILE A 312 -1.23 15.58 12.65
CA ILE A 312 -0.27 14.87 13.48
C ILE A 312 0.82 15.86 13.94
N ALA A 313 0.87 16.14 15.24
CA ALA A 313 1.83 17.08 15.83
C ALA A 313 3.29 16.76 15.45
N GLN A 314 3.65 15.49 15.35
CA GLN A 314 5.00 15.06 14.95
C GLN A 314 5.35 15.45 13.51
N ASN A 315 4.39 15.39 12.59
CA ASN A 315 4.59 15.80 11.20
C ASN A 315 4.70 17.32 11.07
N LYS A 316 3.90 18.05 11.85
CA LYS A 316 4.02 19.50 11.96
C LYS A 316 5.39 19.90 12.51
N PHE A 317 5.86 19.26 13.57
CA PHE A 317 7.18 19.48 14.13
C PHE A 317 8.30 19.16 13.15
N PHE A 318 8.17 18.07 12.38
CA PHE A 318 9.08 17.73 11.30
C PHE A 318 9.16 18.86 10.26
N ALA A 319 8.02 19.43 9.87
CA ALA A 319 7.97 20.55 8.94
C ALA A 319 8.69 21.79 9.50
N LEU A 320 8.36 22.20 10.74
CA LEU A 320 8.96 23.36 11.40
C LEU A 320 10.48 23.23 11.50
N SER A 321 10.97 22.07 11.94
CA SER A 321 12.41 21.83 12.16
C SER A 321 13.20 21.86 10.86
N ASN A 322 12.62 21.36 9.75
CA ASN A 322 13.27 21.41 8.45
C ASN A 322 13.18 22.78 7.80
N LEU A 323 12.05 23.50 7.91
CA LEU A 323 11.94 24.88 7.42
C LEU A 323 12.93 25.81 8.12
N MET A 324 13.12 25.68 9.41
CA MET A 324 14.13 26.41 10.18
C MET A 324 15.53 26.26 9.56
N LYS A 325 15.95 25.02 9.29
CA LYS A 325 17.27 24.71 8.71
C LYS A 325 17.37 25.18 7.27
N LEU A 326 16.38 24.90 6.43
CA LEU A 326 16.40 25.28 5.02
C LEU A 326 16.46 26.81 4.84
N TYR A 327 15.69 27.58 5.58
CA TYR A 327 15.74 29.05 5.52
C TYR A 327 17.05 29.61 6.01
N TYR A 328 17.70 28.97 6.99
CA TYR A 328 19.04 29.33 7.40
C TYR A 328 20.08 29.05 6.30
N ASP A 329 20.03 27.88 5.68
CA ASP A 329 20.95 27.47 4.61
C ASP A 329 20.81 28.33 3.35
N THR A 330 19.57 28.76 3.05
CA THR A 330 19.29 29.70 1.95
C THR A 330 19.52 31.17 2.31
N LYS A 331 20.05 31.43 3.51
CA LYS A 331 20.34 32.79 4.03
C LYS A 331 19.11 33.69 4.20
N GLU A 332 17.93 33.09 4.25
CA GLU A 332 16.67 33.79 4.58
C GLU A 332 16.52 33.95 6.11
N TYR A 333 17.51 34.61 6.72
CA TYR A 333 17.67 34.71 8.18
C TYR A 333 16.42 35.13 8.95
N PRO A 334 15.63 36.12 8.49
CA PRO A 334 14.40 36.49 9.20
C PRO A 334 13.40 35.33 9.31
N LYS A 335 13.23 34.56 8.24
CA LYS A 335 12.35 33.37 8.24
C LYS A 335 12.94 32.26 9.10
N ALA A 336 14.25 32.01 9.00
CA ALA A 336 14.91 31.02 9.84
C ALA A 336 14.66 31.29 11.34
N VAL A 337 14.75 32.54 11.77
CA VAL A 337 14.46 32.94 13.15
C VAL A 337 13.00 32.66 13.53
N VAL A 338 12.04 33.00 12.66
CA VAL A 338 10.61 32.75 12.91
C VAL A 338 10.35 31.25 13.12
N TYR A 339 10.92 30.40 12.26
CA TYR A 339 10.74 28.97 12.39
C TYR A 339 11.50 28.39 13.59
N ALA A 340 12.67 28.89 13.92
CA ALA A 340 13.39 28.53 15.14
C ALA A 340 12.60 28.86 16.41
N GLU A 341 11.95 30.02 16.46
CA GLU A 341 11.08 30.41 17.56
C GLU A 341 9.84 29.52 17.66
N LYS A 342 9.22 29.15 16.52
CA LYS A 342 8.11 28.16 16.50
C LYS A 342 8.56 26.78 17.03
N VAL A 343 9.75 26.31 16.64
CA VAL A 343 10.31 25.06 17.17
C VAL A 343 10.50 25.14 18.68
N LEU A 344 11.07 26.23 19.19
CA LEU A 344 11.28 26.45 20.64
C LEU A 344 9.98 26.57 21.43
N ALA A 345 8.87 26.94 20.80
CA ALA A 345 7.56 27.04 21.44
C ALA A 345 6.90 25.65 21.65
N GLU A 346 7.39 24.61 21.02
CA GLU A 346 6.86 23.25 21.17
C GLU A 346 7.16 22.69 22.57
N ALA A 347 6.16 22.03 23.19
CA ALA A 347 6.20 21.63 24.60
C ALA A 347 7.24 20.52 24.90
N LYS A 348 7.58 19.70 23.92
CA LYS A 348 8.49 18.55 24.09
C LYS A 348 9.51 18.50 22.95
N ILE A 349 10.63 19.18 23.15
CA ILE A 349 11.77 19.12 22.24
C ILE A 349 13.02 18.67 23.00
N ASP A 350 13.85 17.86 22.34
CA ASP A 350 15.12 17.44 22.91
C ASP A 350 16.17 18.57 22.94
N GLU A 351 17.23 18.36 23.72
CA GLU A 351 18.28 19.38 23.86
C GLU A 351 19.05 19.64 22.57
N MET A 352 19.15 18.67 21.69
CA MET A 352 19.83 18.84 20.39
C MET A 352 19.05 19.79 19.50
N VAL A 353 17.73 19.59 19.40
CA VAL A 353 16.85 20.46 18.62
C VAL A 353 16.78 21.87 19.24
N LYS A 354 16.79 21.99 20.58
CA LYS A 354 16.91 23.29 21.26
C LYS A 354 18.21 23.99 20.89
N SER A 355 19.31 23.28 20.90
CA SER A 355 20.63 23.79 20.50
C SER A 355 20.62 24.26 19.05
N ASP A 356 20.08 23.44 18.13
CA ASP A 356 19.95 23.80 16.71
C ASP A 356 19.11 25.07 16.51
N ALA A 357 18.00 25.20 17.21
CA ALA A 357 17.15 26.38 17.11
C ALA A 357 17.84 27.64 17.69
N GLN A 358 18.45 27.53 18.87
CA GLN A 358 19.15 28.66 19.49
C GLN A 358 20.35 29.12 18.67
N ILE A 359 21.16 28.22 18.10
CA ILE A 359 22.29 28.61 17.28
C ILE A 359 21.84 29.27 15.97
N ILE A 360 20.75 28.80 15.34
CA ILE A 360 20.19 29.44 14.15
C ILE A 360 19.75 30.88 14.48
N ILE A 361 19.05 31.08 15.61
CA ILE A 361 18.67 32.45 16.06
C ILE A 361 19.92 33.30 16.30
N ALA A 362 20.90 32.77 17.02
CA ALA A 362 22.12 33.49 17.38
C ALA A 362 22.92 33.92 16.14
N ARG A 363 23.25 32.97 15.26
CA ARG A 363 23.99 33.23 14.04
C ARG A 363 23.24 34.18 13.09
N SER A 364 21.91 33.96 12.94
CA SER A 364 21.07 34.83 12.10
C SER A 364 21.04 36.28 12.65
N ALA A 365 20.99 36.41 13.96
CA ALA A 365 21.02 37.73 14.61
C ALA A 365 22.37 38.44 14.42
N ILE A 366 23.50 37.70 14.49
CA ILE A 366 24.82 38.25 14.17
C ILE A 366 24.87 38.75 12.72
N GLN A 367 24.38 37.95 11.76
CA GLN A 367 24.35 38.34 10.35
C GLN A 367 23.47 39.56 10.07
N ALA A 368 22.41 39.74 10.85
CA ALA A 368 21.52 40.89 10.78
C ALA A 368 22.01 42.12 11.58
N GLY A 369 23.15 42.04 12.28
CA GLY A 369 23.65 43.10 13.15
C GLY A 369 22.84 43.32 14.43
N ASN A 370 22.00 42.38 14.81
CA ASN A 370 21.19 42.45 16.03
C ASN A 370 21.93 41.80 17.21
N GLU A 371 22.89 42.55 17.78
CA GLU A 371 23.74 42.08 18.88
C GLU A 371 22.92 41.70 20.15
N THR A 372 21.83 42.41 20.47
CA THR A 372 20.99 42.10 21.62
C THR A 372 20.36 40.71 21.49
N LYS A 373 19.73 40.43 20.35
CA LYS A 373 19.10 39.13 20.11
C LYS A 373 20.14 37.98 20.02
N ALA A 374 21.31 38.30 19.43
CA ALA A 374 22.42 37.34 19.37
C ALA A 374 22.91 36.95 20.77
N LYS A 375 23.14 37.96 21.65
CA LYS A 375 23.57 37.76 23.04
C LYS A 375 22.58 36.88 23.81
N GLU A 376 21.29 37.18 23.73
CA GLU A 376 20.27 36.39 24.41
C GLU A 376 20.24 34.94 23.93
N ALA A 377 20.34 34.73 22.63
CA ALA A 377 20.32 33.38 22.03
C ALA A 377 21.56 32.59 22.44
N TYR A 378 22.78 33.18 22.40
CA TYR A 378 23.99 32.53 22.89
C TYR A 378 23.96 32.21 24.37
N ALA A 379 23.40 33.11 25.19
CA ALA A 379 23.22 32.87 26.62
C ALA A 379 22.30 31.71 26.93
N ARG A 380 21.24 31.51 26.13
CA ARG A 380 20.34 30.34 26.23
C ARG A 380 20.97 29.04 25.67
N LEU A 381 21.87 29.17 24.67
CA LEU A 381 22.60 28.06 24.11
C LEU A 381 23.67 27.50 25.06
N LEU A 382 24.36 28.39 25.81
CA LEU A 382 25.53 28.07 26.61
C LEU A 382 25.35 26.87 27.58
N PRO A 383 24.22 26.70 28.31
CA PRO A 383 24.05 25.59 29.25
C PRO A 383 23.75 24.24 28.57
N ILE A 384 23.30 24.23 27.29
CA ILE A 384 22.83 23.02 26.59
C ILE A 384 23.75 22.61 25.44
N ALA A 385 24.60 23.50 24.95
CA ALA A 385 25.50 23.25 23.84
C ALA A 385 26.60 22.26 24.20
N LYS A 386 27.02 21.47 23.20
CA LYS A 386 28.15 20.52 23.29
C LYS A 386 29.09 20.71 22.12
N GLY A 387 30.34 20.26 22.29
CA GLY A 387 31.33 20.28 21.21
C GLY A 387 31.60 21.70 20.68
N GLU A 388 31.58 21.86 19.36
CA GLU A 388 31.84 23.11 18.68
C GLU A 388 30.84 24.21 19.04
N LEU A 389 29.56 23.87 19.17
CA LEU A 389 28.54 24.86 19.57
C LEU A 389 28.79 25.44 20.98
N ALA A 390 29.29 24.59 21.89
CA ALA A 390 29.66 25.10 23.25
C ALA A 390 30.88 26.01 23.17
N ALA A 391 31.88 25.68 22.35
CA ALA A 391 33.03 26.54 22.12
C ALA A 391 32.62 27.92 21.52
N GLU A 392 31.71 27.88 20.52
CA GLU A 392 31.15 29.10 19.92
C GLU A 392 30.36 29.93 20.91
N ALA A 393 29.50 29.31 21.72
CA ALA A 393 28.71 30.01 22.73
C ALA A 393 29.61 30.66 23.79
N ILE A 394 30.70 30.01 24.20
CA ILE A 394 31.67 30.56 25.14
C ILE A 394 32.45 31.72 24.50
N TYR A 395 32.82 31.61 23.23
CA TYR A 395 33.45 32.71 22.51
C TYR A 395 32.55 33.97 22.48
N TYR A 396 31.28 33.78 22.11
CA TYR A 396 30.34 34.91 22.09
C TYR A 396 29.98 35.45 23.49
N ASP A 397 29.99 34.59 24.52
CA ASP A 397 29.89 35.07 25.92
C ASP A 397 31.04 36.02 26.27
N ALA A 398 32.29 35.65 25.88
CA ALA A 398 33.46 36.48 26.04
C ALA A 398 33.33 37.80 25.24
N TYR A 399 32.93 37.69 23.96
CA TYR A 399 32.76 38.82 23.05
C TYR A 399 31.76 39.85 23.61
N PHE A 400 30.58 39.41 24.05
CA PHE A 400 29.58 40.32 24.58
C PHE A 400 29.97 40.93 25.93
N LYS A 401 30.69 40.19 26.81
CA LYS A 401 31.26 40.70 28.02
C LYS A 401 32.32 41.78 27.75
N ASN A 402 33.17 41.59 26.75
CA ASN A 402 34.11 42.62 26.31
C ASN A 402 33.38 43.90 25.87
N LYS A 403 32.35 43.76 25.03
CA LYS A 403 31.51 44.89 24.59
C LYS A 403 30.84 45.65 25.73
N GLU A 404 30.58 45.00 26.83
CA GLU A 404 29.98 45.56 28.03
C GLU A 404 31.03 46.15 29.01
N GLY A 405 32.30 46.08 28.66
CA GLY A 405 33.38 46.52 29.52
C GLY A 405 33.67 45.62 30.71
N LYS A 406 33.11 44.40 30.72
CA LYS A 406 33.33 43.37 31.76
C LYS A 406 34.56 42.54 31.45
N PHE A 407 35.73 43.17 31.38
CA PHE A 407 36.95 42.64 30.82
C PHE A 407 37.49 41.39 31.56
N GLU A 408 37.48 41.40 32.91
CA GLU A 408 37.90 40.27 33.70
C GLU A 408 37.01 39.03 33.45
N ALA A 409 35.69 39.21 33.49
CA ALA A 409 34.76 38.15 33.23
C ALA A 409 34.83 37.63 31.79
N SER A 410 35.19 38.49 30.83
CA SER A 410 35.46 38.10 29.43
C SER A 410 36.74 37.27 29.37
N ASN A 411 37.81 37.62 30.05
CA ASN A 411 39.06 36.87 30.13
C ASN A 411 38.82 35.44 30.73
N GLU A 412 38.00 35.33 31.78
CA GLU A 412 37.63 34.04 32.35
C GLU A 412 36.94 33.12 31.29
N ALA A 413 36.04 33.71 30.49
CA ALA A 413 35.38 32.94 29.43
C ALA A 413 36.37 32.47 28.32
N VAL A 414 37.33 33.34 27.92
CA VAL A 414 38.40 32.95 26.97
C VAL A 414 39.28 31.84 27.54
N GLN A 415 39.66 31.95 28.82
CA GLN A 415 40.45 30.89 29.47
C GLN A 415 39.68 29.56 29.53
N LYS A 416 38.38 29.60 29.82
CA LYS A 416 37.53 28.42 29.77
C LYS A 416 37.46 27.78 28.36
N LEU A 417 37.39 28.66 27.32
CA LEU A 417 37.43 28.21 25.92
C LEU A 417 38.76 27.51 25.62
N ALA A 418 39.88 28.15 25.95
CA ALA A 418 41.22 27.59 25.71
C ALA A 418 41.48 26.25 26.46
N LYS A 419 40.99 26.17 27.72
CA LYS A 419 41.18 24.96 28.57
C LYS A 419 40.33 23.79 28.14
N ASN A 420 39.03 24.03 27.89
CA ASN A 420 38.07 22.93 27.72
C ASN A 420 37.78 22.59 26.27
N TYR A 421 38.12 23.48 25.32
CA TYR A 421 37.78 23.40 23.91
C TYR A 421 38.97 23.70 22.98
N SER A 422 40.18 23.33 23.40
CA SER A 422 41.44 23.59 22.69
C SER A 422 41.53 23.03 21.26
N SER A 423 40.71 22.01 20.96
CA SER A 423 40.61 21.45 19.60
C SER A 423 39.98 22.40 18.59
N TYR A 424 39.16 23.37 19.05
CA TYR A 424 38.51 24.36 18.16
C TYR A 424 39.41 25.59 18.00
N ARG A 425 40.56 25.40 17.37
CA ARG A 425 41.63 26.37 17.27
C ARG A 425 41.23 27.74 16.68
N TYR A 426 40.28 27.73 15.73
CA TYR A 426 39.76 28.97 15.14
C TYR A 426 39.07 29.86 16.20
N LEU A 427 38.14 29.26 16.96
CA LEU A 427 37.44 29.99 18.05
C LEU A 427 38.39 30.38 19.18
N GLY A 428 39.38 29.54 19.46
CA GLY A 428 40.45 29.87 20.41
C GLY A 428 41.27 31.12 19.96
N ALA A 429 41.64 31.19 18.69
CA ALA A 429 42.35 32.33 18.14
C ALA A 429 41.52 33.62 18.19
N LYS A 430 40.23 33.54 17.82
CA LYS A 430 39.27 34.67 18.00
C LYS A 430 39.15 35.11 19.45
N GLY A 431 39.05 34.11 20.37
CA GLY A 431 39.02 34.40 21.80
C GLY A 431 40.26 35.12 22.29
N LEU A 432 41.46 34.80 21.81
CA LEU A 432 42.68 35.48 22.14
C LEU A 432 42.70 36.96 21.66
N VAL A 433 42.13 37.27 20.50
CA VAL A 433 41.95 38.66 20.05
C VAL A 433 41.06 39.43 21.01
N VAL A 434 39.91 38.83 21.42
CA VAL A 434 39.05 39.41 22.44
C VAL A 434 39.79 39.59 23.77
N MET A 435 40.61 38.66 24.19
CA MET A 435 41.42 38.76 25.41
C MET A 435 42.45 39.91 25.34
N ALA A 436 43.05 40.11 24.18
CA ALA A 436 43.96 41.25 23.94
C ALA A 436 43.20 42.59 24.08
N SER A 437 42.04 42.70 23.48
CA SER A 437 41.12 43.86 23.65
C SER A 437 40.76 44.08 25.10
N ASN A 438 40.49 43.02 25.90
CA ASN A 438 40.23 43.12 27.32
C ASN A 438 41.45 43.69 28.09
N PHE A 439 42.64 43.19 27.85
CA PHE A 439 43.85 43.69 28.50
C PHE A 439 44.13 45.18 28.17
N TYR A 440 43.88 45.53 26.91
CA TYR A 440 43.98 46.97 26.53
C TYR A 440 42.95 47.83 27.29
N GLY A 441 41.69 47.36 27.41
CA GLY A 441 40.66 48.02 28.22
C GLY A 441 41.03 48.14 29.69
N LEU A 442 41.74 47.15 30.24
CA LEU A 442 42.29 47.15 31.61
C LEU A 442 43.58 47.99 31.75
N LYS A 443 44.03 48.68 30.70
CA LYS A 443 45.24 49.51 30.66
C LYS A 443 46.57 48.72 30.72
N ASP A 444 46.51 47.42 30.35
CA ASP A 444 47.70 46.58 30.21
C ASP A 444 48.04 46.37 28.71
N SER A 445 48.60 47.44 28.13
CA SER A 445 48.99 47.43 26.71
C SER A 445 50.08 46.44 26.40
N PHE A 446 50.93 46.07 27.37
CA PHE A 446 51.97 45.08 27.18
C PHE A 446 51.40 43.70 26.93
N GLN A 447 50.49 43.26 27.80
CA GLN A 447 49.83 41.97 27.61
C GLN A 447 48.97 41.94 26.32
N ALA A 448 48.28 43.05 26.03
CA ALA A 448 47.48 43.16 24.80
C ALA A 448 48.33 42.96 23.56
N THR A 449 49.43 43.68 23.39
CA THR A 449 50.31 43.58 22.22
C THR A 449 51.00 42.21 22.13
N TYR A 450 51.43 41.65 23.27
CA TYR A 450 52.04 40.33 23.33
C TYR A 450 51.07 39.24 22.80
N ILE A 451 49.84 39.29 23.21
CA ILE A 451 48.81 38.31 22.76
C ILE A 451 48.56 38.47 21.27
N LEU A 452 48.39 39.68 20.75
CA LEU A 452 48.15 39.92 19.32
C LEU A 452 49.32 39.44 18.46
N GLU A 453 50.53 39.76 18.85
CA GLU A 453 51.74 39.28 18.14
C GLU A 453 51.85 37.73 18.17
N SER A 454 51.46 37.11 19.30
CA SER A 454 51.34 35.66 19.39
C SER A 454 50.28 35.08 18.46
N VAL A 455 49.11 35.71 18.33
CA VAL A 455 48.03 35.28 17.38
C VAL A 455 48.54 35.38 15.95
N ILE A 456 49.15 36.49 15.55
CA ILE A 456 49.67 36.72 14.21
C ILE A 456 50.72 35.65 13.84
N LYS A 457 51.58 35.28 14.79
CA LYS A 457 52.68 34.33 14.59
C LYS A 457 52.19 32.87 14.50
N ASN A 458 51.22 32.46 15.38
CA ASN A 458 50.93 31.08 15.64
C ASN A 458 49.62 30.59 14.98
N PHE A 459 48.80 31.46 14.39
CA PHE A 459 47.50 31.15 13.82
C PHE A 459 47.39 31.57 12.33
N THR A 460 48.48 31.44 11.58
CA THR A 460 48.62 31.88 10.19
C THR A 460 47.61 31.23 9.21
N ASP A 461 47.01 30.08 9.57
CA ASP A 461 45.98 29.42 8.80
C ASP A 461 44.65 30.17 8.79
N TYR A 462 44.39 31.02 9.80
CA TYR A 462 43.17 31.81 9.98
C TYR A 462 43.38 33.28 9.58
N LYS A 463 43.43 33.54 8.27
CA LYS A 463 43.77 34.83 7.68
C LYS A 463 42.90 35.99 8.19
N ASP A 464 41.62 35.75 8.41
CA ASP A 464 40.66 36.72 8.94
C ASP A 464 41.02 37.14 10.38
N VAL A 465 41.34 36.18 11.23
CA VAL A 465 41.73 36.40 12.62
C VAL A 465 43.08 37.12 12.70
N VAL A 466 44.03 36.74 11.85
CA VAL A 466 45.34 37.38 11.75
C VAL A 466 45.19 38.83 11.29
N ALA A 467 44.33 39.10 10.31
CA ALA A 467 44.08 40.47 9.84
C ALA A 467 43.41 41.34 10.93
N GLU A 468 42.44 40.75 11.70
CA GLU A 468 41.82 41.41 12.83
C GLU A 468 42.86 41.74 13.92
N ALA A 469 43.67 40.75 14.31
CA ALA A 469 44.74 40.93 15.28
C ALA A 469 45.78 41.98 14.83
N GLN A 470 46.16 42.04 13.57
CA GLN A 470 47.09 43.02 13.03
C GLN A 470 46.50 44.45 13.11
N THR A 471 45.23 44.58 12.74
CA THR A 471 44.50 45.89 12.80
C THR A 471 44.46 46.42 14.22
N GLU A 472 44.16 45.54 15.16
CA GLU A 472 44.06 45.90 16.58
C GLU A 472 45.44 46.25 17.17
N LEU A 473 46.48 45.48 16.80
CA LEU A 473 47.87 45.77 17.19
C LEU A 473 48.33 47.11 16.70
N ASP A 474 48.08 47.41 15.42
CA ASP A 474 48.49 48.69 14.81
C ASP A 474 47.75 49.86 15.46
N THR A 475 46.47 49.67 15.86
CA THR A 475 45.65 50.65 16.56
C THR A 475 46.24 50.97 17.94
N ILE A 476 46.54 49.93 18.73
CA ILE A 476 47.13 50.06 20.06
C ILE A 476 48.50 50.79 19.98
N LYS A 477 49.38 50.31 19.07
CA LYS A 477 50.72 50.94 18.89
C LYS A 477 50.59 52.40 18.49
N LYS A 478 49.66 52.79 17.64
CA LYS A 478 49.41 54.17 17.22
C LYS A 478 48.89 55.06 18.38
N GLU A 479 48.03 54.55 19.24
CA GLU A 479 47.50 55.27 20.38
C GLU A 479 48.53 55.45 21.49
N GLU A 480 49.31 54.38 21.77
CA GLU A 480 50.45 54.46 22.70
C GLU A 480 51.50 55.48 22.26
N ALA A 481 51.83 55.49 20.96
CA ALA A 481 52.79 56.47 20.40
C ALA A 481 52.31 57.91 20.57
N LYS A 482 51.00 58.18 20.43
CA LYS A 482 50.39 59.51 20.69
C LYS A 482 50.46 59.88 22.14
N THR A 483 50.18 58.95 23.04
CA THR A 483 50.22 59.17 24.49
C THR A 483 51.61 59.50 24.97
N ASN A 484 52.62 58.73 24.52
CA ASN A 484 54.03 58.99 24.85
C ASN A 484 54.54 60.29 24.29
N ALA A 485 54.11 60.68 23.08
CA ALA A 485 54.48 62.01 22.51
C ALA A 485 53.85 63.17 23.23
N SER A 486 52.70 62.99 23.93
CA SER A 486 52.01 63.97 24.73
C SER A 486 52.66 64.17 26.14
N ILE A 487 53.31 63.13 26.66
CA ILE A 487 53.99 63.11 27.95
C ILE A 487 55.40 63.74 27.82
N SER A 488 55.95 63.69 26.61
CA SER A 488 57.28 64.23 26.30
C SER A 488 57.27 65.74 25.96
N LYS A 489 56.15 66.39 26.01
CA LYS A 489 55.97 67.89 25.89
C LYS A 489 55.64 68.50 27.22
#